data_bd7598ba7d22ccf73806fee5ad4eb713
#
_entry.id   bd7598ba7d22ccf73806fee5ad4eb713
#
_cell.length_a   1.000
_cell.length_b   1.000
_cell.length_c   1.000
_cell.angle_alpha   90.00
_cell.angle_beta   90.00
_cell.angle_gamma   90.00
#
_symmetry.space_group_name_H-M   'P 1'
#
loop_
_entity.id
_entity.type
_entity.pdbx_description
1 polymer ?
#
loop_
_entity_poly.entity_id
_entity_poly.type
_entity_poly.pdbx_seq_one_letter_code
_entity_poly.pdbx_strand_id
1 'polypeptide(L)'
;MKRSKNIESDHPHYVQGYIHTRIGNIPRVYEKLTRKDLLGTVMVRWSINRGNYRVKPGLYAIGNPTELSDVFVTANYKLSFDHLRKNLERLDAWILVLDTKGINVWCAAGKGTFSTSELVNRIRVTRLEELITHRRVIVPQLGAVGISAHQVKKLTETVAPGHLITQASLPVVKGVNISPFGLKTNNGFNVVYGPVKALHIKDFIINKYVATREMRKVTFTFTERARLIPVDFLYGKYKLLIAFAIVFILSGLSKSGISFQLAVDRGLSAMLCVFFAYVAGIVITPLALPYLPGRSFALKGFITGAVVYILLMIISNPGRNYYEMISWFLIISGISSFVAMNFTGSSTYTSLSGVRKEMKVAVPLQIAFSTIGLILFVIAKII
;
A
#
# COMPACT_ATOMS: atom_id res chain seq x y z
N MET A 1 7.09 -43.66 -31.15
CA MET A 1 7.82 -42.54 -30.56
C MET A 1 6.85 -41.70 -29.68
N LYS A 2 6.72 -42.04 -28.39
CA LYS A 2 5.81 -41.37 -27.46
C LYS A 2 6.43 -40.05 -27.04
N ARG A 3 5.78 -38.90 -27.38
CA ARG A 3 6.14 -37.59 -26.84
C ARG A 3 6.03 -37.64 -25.31
N SER A 4 7.12 -37.46 -24.62
CA SER A 4 7.14 -37.23 -23.18
C SER A 4 6.29 -35.99 -22.91
N LYS A 5 5.19 -36.17 -22.17
CA LYS A 5 4.46 -35.05 -21.56
C LYS A 5 5.46 -34.34 -20.65
N ASN A 6 5.84 -33.11 -21.02
CA ASN A 6 6.49 -32.19 -20.09
C ASN A 6 5.59 -32.11 -18.86
N ILE A 7 6.06 -32.64 -17.74
CA ILE A 7 5.53 -32.34 -16.42
C ILE A 7 5.78 -30.84 -16.23
N GLU A 8 4.76 -30.01 -16.53
CA GLU A 8 4.75 -28.62 -16.13
C GLU A 8 4.99 -28.61 -14.63
N SER A 9 6.10 -28.05 -14.21
CA SER A 9 6.50 -27.95 -12.81
C SER A 9 5.37 -27.23 -12.07
N ASP A 10 4.80 -27.89 -11.07
CA ASP A 10 3.71 -27.43 -10.18
C ASP A 10 4.19 -26.25 -9.27
N HIS A 11 5.18 -25.49 -9.74
CA HIS A 11 5.84 -24.41 -9.00
C HIS A 11 5.41 -23.05 -9.52
N PRO A 12 5.20 -22.06 -8.61
CA PRO A 12 4.97 -20.70 -9.01
C PRO A 12 6.09 -20.20 -9.94
N HIS A 13 5.74 -19.47 -10.99
CA HIS A 13 6.68 -19.02 -12.03
C HIS A 13 7.88 -18.20 -11.52
N TYR A 14 7.84 -17.71 -10.29
CA TYR A 14 8.94 -16.98 -9.65
C TYR A 14 9.90 -17.89 -8.89
N VAL A 15 9.61 -19.20 -8.78
CA VAL A 15 10.48 -20.19 -8.16
C VAL A 15 11.36 -20.83 -9.23
N GLN A 16 12.68 -20.80 -9.00
CA GLN A 16 13.69 -21.37 -9.90
C GLN A 16 13.94 -22.86 -9.61
N GLY A 17 13.80 -23.25 -8.34
CA GLY A 17 14.11 -24.59 -7.85
C GLY A 17 14.07 -24.62 -6.33
N TYR A 18 14.79 -25.55 -5.72
CA TYR A 18 14.85 -25.71 -4.26
C TYR A 18 16.29 -25.82 -3.78
N ILE A 19 16.55 -25.34 -2.58
CA ILE A 19 17.77 -25.56 -1.83
C ILE A 19 17.49 -26.58 -0.74
N HIS A 20 18.28 -27.64 -0.69
CA HIS A 20 18.22 -28.64 0.36
C HIS A 20 18.90 -28.12 1.61
N THR A 21 18.19 -28.07 2.71
CA THR A 21 18.71 -27.58 3.99
C THR A 21 18.35 -28.56 5.12
N ARG A 22 18.97 -28.38 6.29
CA ARG A 22 18.64 -29.20 7.47
C ARG A 22 17.18 -29.10 7.96
N ILE A 23 16.47 -28.03 7.56
CA ILE A 23 15.05 -27.86 7.88
C ILE A 23 14.10 -28.26 6.76
N GLY A 24 14.64 -28.79 5.64
CA GLY A 24 13.89 -29.22 4.48
C GLY A 24 14.24 -28.46 3.20
N ASN A 25 13.39 -28.64 2.19
CA ASN A 25 13.57 -28.01 0.88
C ASN A 25 12.99 -26.60 0.87
N ILE A 26 13.82 -25.59 0.67
CA ILE A 26 13.41 -24.19 0.63
C ILE A 26 13.35 -23.73 -0.82
N PRO A 27 12.23 -23.12 -1.28
CA PRO A 27 12.12 -22.64 -2.65
C PRO A 27 13.12 -21.50 -2.91
N ARG A 28 13.94 -21.67 -3.97
CA ARG A 28 14.84 -20.66 -4.48
C ARG A 28 14.15 -19.85 -5.56
N VAL A 29 14.17 -18.53 -5.44
CA VAL A 29 13.48 -17.63 -6.36
C VAL A 29 14.42 -16.97 -7.34
N TYR A 30 13.88 -16.65 -8.54
CA TYR A 30 14.65 -15.88 -9.52
C TYR A 30 14.98 -14.49 -8.97
N GLU A 31 16.19 -14.03 -9.14
CA GLU A 31 16.64 -12.67 -8.79
C GLU A 31 15.94 -11.63 -9.69
N LYS A 32 15.88 -11.91 -10.99
CA LYS A 32 15.27 -11.05 -11.99
C LYS A 32 13.77 -11.30 -12.10
N LEU A 33 13.03 -10.22 -12.35
CA LEU A 33 11.60 -10.31 -12.61
C LEU A 33 11.35 -10.89 -14.01
N THR A 34 10.46 -11.88 -14.08
CA THR A 34 10.00 -12.47 -15.34
C THR A 34 9.01 -11.55 -16.05
N ARG A 35 8.72 -11.84 -17.33
CA ARG A 35 7.64 -11.12 -18.07
C ARG A 35 6.28 -11.28 -17.37
N LYS A 36 6.01 -12.44 -16.76
CA LYS A 36 4.77 -12.68 -15.98
C LYS A 36 4.70 -11.80 -14.73
N ASP A 37 5.82 -11.57 -14.04
CA ASP A 37 5.88 -10.64 -12.88
C ASP A 37 5.63 -9.19 -13.31
N LEU A 38 6.20 -8.76 -14.43
CA LEU A 38 5.99 -7.41 -14.95
C LEU A 38 4.54 -7.19 -15.37
N LEU A 39 3.95 -8.15 -16.08
CA LEU A 39 2.54 -8.10 -16.46
C LEU A 39 1.64 -8.09 -15.22
N GLY A 40 1.89 -8.98 -14.25
CA GLY A 40 1.16 -9.01 -12.97
C GLY A 40 1.27 -7.68 -12.21
N THR A 41 2.44 -7.04 -12.24
CA THR A 41 2.64 -5.70 -11.66
C THR A 41 1.75 -4.66 -12.33
N VAL A 42 1.66 -4.65 -13.67
CA VAL A 42 0.78 -3.75 -14.41
C VAL A 42 -0.68 -4.03 -14.07
N MET A 43 -1.12 -5.28 -14.18
CA MET A 43 -2.51 -5.68 -13.88
C MET A 43 -2.95 -5.26 -12.47
N VAL A 44 -2.12 -5.51 -11.47
CA VAL A 44 -2.41 -5.15 -10.07
C VAL A 44 -2.46 -3.64 -9.85
N ARG A 45 -1.67 -2.86 -10.57
CA ARG A 45 -1.75 -1.39 -10.57
C ARG A 45 -3.03 -0.88 -11.22
N TRP A 46 -3.62 -1.65 -12.13
CA TRP A 46 -4.95 -1.43 -12.70
C TRP A 46 -6.05 -2.18 -11.93
N SER A 47 -5.85 -2.47 -10.64
CA SER A 47 -6.79 -3.18 -9.75
C SER A 47 -7.25 -4.56 -10.24
N ILE A 48 -6.64 -5.11 -11.30
CA ILE A 48 -7.00 -6.42 -11.85
C ILE A 48 -6.39 -7.48 -10.92
N ASN A 49 -7.24 -8.32 -10.35
CA ASN A 49 -6.89 -9.42 -9.43
C ASN A 49 -6.01 -9.01 -8.23
N ARG A 50 -6.09 -7.73 -7.81
CA ARG A 50 -5.24 -7.16 -6.75
C ARG A 50 -5.36 -7.90 -5.41
N GLY A 51 -6.56 -8.34 -5.05
CA GLY A 51 -6.83 -9.06 -3.79
C GLY A 51 -6.15 -10.43 -3.70
N ASN A 52 -5.90 -11.08 -4.84
CA ASN A 52 -5.32 -12.42 -4.93
C ASN A 52 -3.85 -12.43 -5.35
N TYR A 53 -3.24 -11.26 -5.58
CA TYR A 53 -1.84 -11.17 -5.99
C TYR A 53 -0.90 -11.35 -4.80
N ARG A 54 -0.73 -12.64 -4.41
CA ARG A 54 -0.03 -13.05 -3.18
C ARG A 54 1.02 -14.11 -3.46
N VAL A 55 2.02 -14.18 -2.57
CA VAL A 55 2.94 -15.31 -2.44
C VAL A 55 2.58 -16.11 -1.19
N LYS A 56 2.91 -17.38 -1.15
CA LYS A 56 2.71 -18.22 0.02
C LYS A 56 3.60 -17.71 1.17
N PRO A 57 3.09 -17.49 2.37
CA PRO A 57 3.93 -17.15 3.53
C PRO A 57 4.91 -18.28 3.85
N GLY A 58 6.14 -17.92 4.21
CA GLY A 58 7.19 -18.91 4.50
C GLY A 58 8.57 -18.37 4.22
N LEU A 59 9.55 -19.26 4.11
CA LEU A 59 10.93 -18.94 3.84
C LEU A 59 11.28 -19.20 2.39
N TYR A 60 12.04 -18.31 1.78
CA TYR A 60 12.55 -18.39 0.42
C TYR A 60 14.04 -18.09 0.39
N ALA A 61 14.75 -18.66 -0.58
CA ALA A 61 16.14 -18.39 -0.86
C ALA A 61 16.29 -17.52 -2.11
N ILE A 62 17.25 -16.59 -2.09
CA ILE A 62 17.71 -15.86 -3.26
C ILE A 62 19.24 -16.05 -3.37
N GLY A 63 19.75 -16.31 -4.57
CA GLY A 63 21.13 -16.74 -4.73
C GLY A 63 21.39 -18.13 -4.12
N ASN A 64 22.51 -18.28 -3.43
CA ASN A 64 22.92 -19.49 -2.71
C ASN A 64 23.20 -19.18 -1.23
N PRO A 65 22.16 -18.83 -0.43
CA PRO A 65 22.36 -18.42 0.95
C PRO A 65 22.85 -19.57 1.84
N THR A 66 23.65 -19.19 2.81
CA THR A 66 24.21 -20.05 3.86
C THR A 66 23.60 -19.73 5.22
N GLU A 67 24.02 -20.40 6.28
CA GLU A 67 23.61 -20.12 7.66
C GLU A 67 24.09 -18.73 8.17
N LEU A 68 25.04 -18.09 7.48
CA LEU A 68 25.55 -16.75 7.78
C LEU A 68 24.86 -15.66 6.95
N SER A 69 24.03 -16.05 5.98
CA SER A 69 23.38 -15.10 5.06
C SER A 69 22.25 -14.36 5.73
N ASP A 70 22.09 -13.09 5.40
CA ASP A 70 21.06 -12.21 5.96
C ASP A 70 19.64 -12.70 5.68
N VAL A 71 18.73 -12.40 6.63
CA VAL A 71 17.29 -12.69 6.52
C VAL A 71 16.52 -11.40 6.38
N PHE A 72 15.89 -11.19 5.22
CA PHE A 72 15.03 -10.05 4.95
C PHE A 72 13.57 -10.41 5.11
N VAL A 73 12.83 -9.59 5.87
CA VAL A 73 11.41 -9.81 6.13
C VAL A 73 10.55 -8.99 5.16
N THR A 74 9.49 -9.58 4.62
CA THR A 74 8.54 -8.89 3.74
C THR A 74 7.11 -9.39 3.93
N ALA A 75 6.17 -8.68 3.30
CA ALA A 75 4.75 -9.06 3.26
C ALA A 75 4.49 -10.09 2.15
N ASN A 76 3.42 -10.89 2.29
CA ASN A 76 3.01 -11.83 1.25
C ASN A 76 2.25 -11.17 0.07
N TYR A 77 2.14 -9.85 0.03
CA TYR A 77 1.72 -9.15 -1.18
C TYR A 77 2.81 -9.28 -2.25
N LYS A 78 2.47 -9.93 -3.37
CA LYS A 78 3.46 -10.31 -4.40
C LYS A 78 4.28 -9.12 -4.89
N LEU A 79 3.67 -7.93 -5.04
CA LEU A 79 4.38 -6.73 -5.45
C LEU A 79 5.45 -6.29 -4.45
N SER A 80 5.21 -6.45 -3.13
CA SER A 80 6.22 -6.16 -2.09
C SER A 80 7.36 -7.18 -2.13
N PHE A 81 7.01 -8.46 -2.30
CA PHE A 81 7.97 -9.55 -2.46
C PHE A 81 8.85 -9.36 -3.71
N ASP A 82 8.26 -9.06 -4.86
CA ASP A 82 8.98 -8.83 -6.12
C ASP A 82 9.90 -7.60 -6.04
N HIS A 83 9.44 -6.57 -5.34
CA HIS A 83 10.26 -5.38 -5.13
C HIS A 83 11.47 -5.66 -4.24
N LEU A 84 11.32 -6.48 -3.20
CA LEU A 84 12.43 -6.90 -2.37
C LEU A 84 13.41 -7.77 -3.17
N ARG A 85 12.96 -8.90 -3.78
CA ARG A 85 13.85 -9.83 -4.47
C ARG A 85 14.64 -9.19 -5.62
N LYS A 86 14.02 -8.26 -6.37
CA LYS A 86 14.74 -7.50 -7.41
C LYS A 86 15.90 -6.69 -6.85
N ASN A 87 15.78 -6.14 -5.65
CA ASN A 87 16.86 -5.34 -5.03
C ASN A 87 17.86 -6.19 -4.26
N LEU A 88 17.62 -7.50 -4.13
CA LEU A 88 18.58 -8.48 -3.61
C LEU A 88 19.38 -9.18 -4.73
N GLU A 89 19.25 -8.75 -5.99
CA GLU A 89 20.04 -9.28 -7.11
C GLU A 89 21.55 -9.27 -6.77
N ARG A 90 22.23 -10.40 -6.97
CA ARG A 90 23.64 -10.67 -6.63
C ARG A 90 23.94 -10.66 -5.13
N LEU A 91 22.95 -10.91 -4.30
CA LEU A 91 23.11 -11.15 -2.87
C LEU A 91 22.58 -12.55 -2.54
N ASP A 92 23.35 -13.27 -1.72
CA ASP A 92 22.92 -14.55 -1.15
C ASP A 92 22.17 -14.28 0.15
N ALA A 93 20.85 -14.41 0.14
CA ALA A 93 20.02 -14.03 1.26
C ALA A 93 18.77 -14.92 1.43
N TRP A 94 18.24 -14.94 2.64
CA TRP A 94 16.94 -15.53 2.96
C TRP A 94 15.85 -14.47 2.93
N ILE A 95 14.67 -14.81 2.46
CA ILE A 95 13.49 -13.94 2.46
C ILE A 95 12.41 -14.60 3.31
N LEU A 96 12.08 -14.01 4.44
CA LEU A 96 11.00 -14.45 5.33
C LEU A 96 9.73 -13.66 5.00
N VAL A 97 8.73 -14.37 4.48
CA VAL A 97 7.46 -13.79 4.02
C VAL A 97 6.38 -13.98 5.08
N LEU A 98 5.88 -12.88 5.64
CA LEU A 98 4.81 -12.84 6.63
C LEU A 98 3.43 -12.94 5.97
N ASP A 99 2.45 -13.55 6.64
CA ASP A 99 1.06 -13.55 6.18
C ASP A 99 0.36 -12.23 6.52
N THR A 100 0.40 -11.31 5.59
CA THR A 100 -0.26 -9.99 5.70
C THR A 100 -1.62 -9.93 5.01
N LYS A 101 -2.19 -11.09 4.67
CA LYS A 101 -3.45 -11.22 3.90
C LYS A 101 -3.38 -10.55 2.52
N GLY A 102 -2.19 -10.53 1.92
CA GLY A 102 -1.96 -9.91 0.61
C GLY A 102 -1.90 -8.38 0.66
N ILE A 103 -1.66 -7.80 1.82
CA ILE A 103 -1.51 -6.34 2.00
C ILE A 103 -0.01 -6.00 2.02
N ASN A 104 0.38 -4.85 1.46
CA ASN A 104 1.76 -4.38 1.48
C ASN A 104 2.24 -4.08 2.90
N VAL A 105 3.57 -4.02 3.10
CA VAL A 105 4.19 -3.84 4.42
C VAL A 105 3.61 -2.66 5.20
N TRP A 106 3.54 -1.48 4.59
CA TRP A 106 3.11 -0.27 5.29
C TRP A 106 1.65 -0.31 5.76
N CYS A 107 0.73 -0.65 4.84
CA CYS A 107 -0.68 -0.78 5.18
C CYS A 107 -0.93 -1.93 6.17
N ALA A 108 -0.19 -3.03 6.03
CA ALA A 108 -0.29 -4.21 6.89
C ALA A 108 0.20 -3.91 8.32
N ALA A 109 1.28 -3.15 8.48
CA ALA A 109 1.78 -2.70 9.77
C ALA A 109 0.74 -1.82 10.49
N GLY A 110 0.12 -0.87 9.77
CA GLY A 110 -0.96 -0.03 10.32
C GLY A 110 -2.24 -0.78 10.67
N LYS A 111 -2.51 -1.92 10.00
CA LYS A 111 -3.67 -2.80 10.26
C LYS A 111 -3.38 -3.95 11.23
N GLY A 112 -2.15 -4.10 11.70
CA GLY A 112 -1.76 -5.14 12.65
C GLY A 112 -1.55 -6.53 12.04
N THR A 113 -1.52 -6.68 10.69
CA THR A 113 -1.24 -7.97 10.05
C THR A 113 0.25 -8.16 9.76
N PHE A 114 1.02 -7.10 9.58
CA PHE A 114 2.48 -7.13 9.63
C PHE A 114 2.89 -6.81 11.08
N SER A 115 2.99 -7.83 11.94
CA SER A 115 3.02 -7.67 13.38
C SER A 115 4.12 -8.50 14.05
N THR A 116 4.43 -8.16 15.29
CA THR A 116 5.34 -8.92 16.15
C THR A 116 4.92 -10.38 16.27
N SER A 117 3.63 -10.64 16.50
CA SER A 117 3.09 -12.00 16.64
C SER A 117 3.25 -12.83 15.38
N GLU A 118 2.98 -12.25 14.19
CA GLU A 118 3.15 -12.96 12.93
C GLU A 118 4.63 -13.20 12.62
N LEU A 119 5.53 -12.26 12.91
CA LEU A 119 6.97 -12.47 12.74
C LEU A 119 7.48 -13.63 13.62
N VAL A 120 7.13 -13.64 14.90
CA VAL A 120 7.51 -14.71 15.83
C VAL A 120 6.94 -16.05 15.38
N ASN A 121 5.66 -16.08 15.00
CA ASN A 121 5.02 -17.29 14.46
C ASN A 121 5.74 -17.79 13.20
N ARG A 122 6.09 -16.89 12.29
CA ARG A 122 6.76 -17.25 11.03
C ARG A 122 8.17 -17.79 11.27
N ILE A 123 8.94 -17.19 12.16
CA ILE A 123 10.25 -17.69 12.59
C ILE A 123 10.12 -19.14 13.10
N ARG A 124 9.13 -19.43 13.96
CA ARG A 124 8.92 -20.77 14.51
C ARG A 124 8.46 -21.78 13.46
N VAL A 125 7.44 -21.43 12.68
CA VAL A 125 6.88 -22.33 11.64
C VAL A 125 7.90 -22.67 10.57
N THR A 126 8.80 -21.75 10.23
CA THR A 126 9.88 -22.01 9.26
C THR A 126 11.12 -22.61 9.89
N ARG A 127 11.15 -22.82 11.19
CA ARG A 127 12.31 -23.33 11.92
C ARG A 127 13.57 -22.54 11.64
N LEU A 128 13.43 -21.21 11.44
CA LEU A 128 14.52 -20.32 11.03
C LEU A 128 15.70 -20.37 12.01
N GLU A 129 15.42 -20.59 13.28
CA GLU A 129 16.41 -20.73 14.34
C GLU A 129 17.38 -21.91 14.16
N GLU A 130 16.95 -22.94 13.44
CA GLU A 130 17.79 -24.07 13.10
C GLU A 130 18.61 -23.84 11.82
N LEU A 131 18.22 -22.89 10.98
CA LEU A 131 18.85 -22.62 9.70
C LEU A 131 20.01 -21.62 9.82
N ILE A 132 19.84 -20.55 10.60
CA ILE A 132 20.82 -19.45 10.68
C ILE A 132 21.48 -19.39 12.06
N THR A 133 22.73 -18.92 12.11
CA THR A 133 23.52 -18.86 13.35
C THR A 133 23.45 -17.49 14.03
N HIS A 134 23.27 -16.41 13.28
CA HIS A 134 23.41 -15.03 13.75
C HIS A 134 22.15 -14.42 14.42
N ARG A 135 21.01 -15.12 14.42
CA ARG A 135 19.75 -14.69 15.06
C ARG A 135 19.30 -13.26 14.71
N ARG A 136 19.62 -12.77 13.52
CA ARG A 136 19.25 -11.44 13.05
C ARG A 136 18.22 -11.52 11.93
N VAL A 137 17.18 -10.66 11.98
CA VAL A 137 16.22 -10.47 10.90
C VAL A 137 16.15 -8.99 10.54
N ILE A 138 16.14 -8.67 9.25
CA ILE A 138 16.11 -7.31 8.73
C ILE A 138 14.67 -7.00 8.30
N VAL A 139 14.03 -6.09 9.03
CA VAL A 139 12.64 -5.67 8.81
C VAL A 139 12.63 -4.34 8.09
N PRO A 140 11.86 -4.14 7.01
CA PRO A 140 11.79 -2.84 6.34
C PRO A 140 11.28 -1.76 7.29
N GLN A 141 11.86 -0.55 7.23
CA GLN A 141 11.51 0.59 8.11
C GLN A 141 10.00 0.87 8.12
N LEU A 142 9.32 0.70 6.97
CA LEU A 142 7.87 0.88 6.86
C LEU A 142 7.04 -0.13 7.69
N GLY A 143 7.64 -1.23 8.11
CA GLY A 143 7.05 -2.24 8.99
C GLY A 143 7.27 -1.99 10.48
N ALA A 144 8.10 -1.01 10.85
CA ALA A 144 8.50 -0.76 12.24
C ALA A 144 7.33 -0.46 13.19
N VAL A 145 6.25 0.14 12.68
CA VAL A 145 5.05 0.43 13.49
C VAL A 145 4.37 -0.85 14.00
N GLY A 146 4.47 -1.96 13.25
CA GLY A 146 3.82 -3.23 13.58
C GLY A 146 4.71 -4.20 14.34
N ILE A 147 6.03 -3.98 14.38
CA ILE A 147 7.01 -4.93 14.96
C ILE A 147 7.81 -4.27 16.06
N SER A 148 7.72 -4.83 17.27
CA SER A 148 8.53 -4.43 18.42
C SER A 148 9.76 -5.34 18.54
N ALA A 149 10.96 -4.80 18.30
CA ALA A 149 12.22 -5.54 18.37
C ALA A 149 12.43 -6.21 19.74
N HIS A 150 12.11 -5.50 20.83
CA HIS A 150 12.23 -6.03 22.18
C HIS A 150 11.31 -7.23 22.42
N GLN A 151 10.05 -7.15 21.96
CA GLN A 151 9.09 -8.26 22.11
C GLN A 151 9.47 -9.45 21.23
N VAL A 152 9.95 -9.24 20.00
CA VAL A 152 10.45 -10.34 19.15
C VAL A 152 11.57 -11.06 19.85
N LYS A 153 12.57 -10.34 20.38
CA LYS A 153 13.68 -10.93 21.13
C LYS A 153 13.16 -11.77 22.29
N LYS A 154 12.35 -11.21 23.16
CA LYS A 154 11.78 -11.89 24.34
C LYS A 154 10.96 -13.13 23.97
N LEU A 155 10.12 -13.05 22.95
CA LEU A 155 9.22 -14.16 22.55
C LEU A 155 9.94 -15.28 21.78
N THR A 156 11.14 -15.02 21.25
CA THR A 156 11.98 -16.00 20.56
C THR A 156 13.15 -16.51 21.42
N GLU A 157 13.32 -16.00 22.64
CA GLU A 157 14.22 -16.59 23.62
C GLU A 157 13.70 -17.96 24.01
N THR A 158 14.44 -19.02 23.71
CA THR A 158 14.15 -20.38 24.18
C THR A 158 14.96 -20.62 25.45
N VAL A 159 14.27 -20.87 26.54
CA VAL A 159 14.86 -21.54 27.69
C VAL A 159 15.16 -22.97 27.23
N ALA A 160 16.43 -23.39 27.30
CA ALA A 160 16.79 -24.76 26.94
C ALA A 160 15.91 -25.75 27.71
N PRO A 161 15.32 -26.78 27.06
CA PRO A 161 14.58 -27.80 27.79
C PRO A 161 15.56 -28.67 28.57
N GLY A 162 15.72 -28.37 29.83
CA GLY A 162 16.61 -29.10 30.74
C GLY A 162 16.75 -28.38 32.03
N HIS A 163 15.76 -28.45 32.83
CA HIS A 163 15.64 -28.48 34.29
C HIS A 163 14.34 -27.79 34.75
N LEU A 164 13.31 -28.59 34.89
CA LEU A 164 12.31 -28.37 35.91
C LEU A 164 13.05 -28.47 37.25
N ILE A 165 13.70 -27.40 37.69
CA ILE A 165 14.07 -27.24 39.09
C ILE A 165 12.76 -26.89 39.81
N THR A 166 12.18 -27.89 40.44
CA THR A 166 11.19 -27.73 41.51
C THR A 166 11.53 -26.51 42.34
N GLN A 167 10.60 -25.60 42.50
CA GLN A 167 10.65 -24.40 43.33
C GLN A 167 10.66 -24.79 44.84
N ALA A 168 11.61 -25.58 45.28
CA ALA A 168 11.81 -25.86 46.69
C ALA A 168 13.31 -25.76 46.99
N SER A 169 13.64 -24.72 47.75
CA SER A 169 14.93 -24.49 48.40
C SER A 169 16.02 -23.75 47.62
N LEU A 170 15.86 -22.41 47.51
CA LEU A 170 17.00 -21.52 47.44
C LEU A 170 16.76 -20.29 48.34
N PRO A 171 17.72 -19.91 49.19
CA PRO A 171 17.60 -18.72 50.05
C PRO A 171 17.68 -17.47 49.17
N VAL A 172 16.71 -16.55 49.39
CA VAL A 172 16.67 -15.24 48.75
C VAL A 172 17.83 -14.39 49.26
N VAL A 173 18.88 -14.26 48.46
CA VAL A 173 19.90 -13.22 48.63
C VAL A 173 19.53 -12.04 47.75
N LYS A 174 19.07 -10.95 48.34
CA LYS A 174 18.82 -9.69 47.69
C LYS A 174 20.12 -9.14 47.09
N GLY A 175 20.16 -8.95 45.76
CA GLY A 175 21.10 -8.04 45.12
C GLY A 175 22.13 -8.62 44.16
N VAL A 176 22.09 -9.89 43.76
CA VAL A 176 23.00 -10.42 42.71
C VAL A 176 22.20 -11.32 41.78
N ASN A 177 21.97 -10.89 40.55
CA ASN A 177 21.50 -11.75 39.48
C ASN A 177 22.62 -12.71 39.07
N ILE A 178 22.85 -13.75 39.85
CA ILE A 178 23.68 -14.88 39.44
C ILE A 178 22.72 -15.91 38.87
N SER A 179 22.66 -16.03 37.52
CA SER A 179 22.12 -17.21 36.89
C SER A 179 23.04 -18.39 37.29
N PRO A 180 22.57 -19.37 38.08
CA PRO A 180 23.39 -20.53 38.40
C PRO A 180 23.43 -21.43 37.17
N PHE A 181 24.57 -21.74 36.74
CA PHE A 181 24.95 -22.56 35.61
C PHE A 181 24.90 -21.87 34.25
N GLY A 182 26.05 -21.87 33.57
CA GLY A 182 26.31 -21.42 32.21
C GLY A 182 25.52 -22.19 31.15
N LEU A 183 24.22 -22.15 31.26
CA LEU A 183 23.28 -22.50 30.20
C LEU A 183 23.39 -21.40 29.13
N LYS A 184 23.89 -21.74 27.98
CA LYS A 184 23.74 -20.92 26.78
C LYS A 184 22.24 -20.62 26.61
N THR A 185 21.77 -19.53 27.20
CA THR A 185 20.47 -18.95 26.84
C THR A 185 20.52 -18.67 25.37
N ASN A 186 19.70 -19.36 24.59
CA ASN A 186 19.61 -19.14 23.18
C ASN A 186 19.05 -17.73 23.02
N ASN A 187 19.93 -16.76 22.74
CA ASN A 187 19.55 -15.36 22.60
C ASN A 187 18.48 -15.27 21.50
N GLY A 188 17.34 -14.67 21.84
CA GLY A 188 16.24 -14.48 20.89
C GLY A 188 16.65 -13.70 19.65
N PHE A 189 15.77 -13.65 18.65
CA PHE A 189 16.04 -12.95 17.42
C PHE A 189 16.14 -11.43 17.59
N ASN A 190 17.21 -10.86 17.06
CA ASN A 190 17.41 -9.41 16.99
C ASN A 190 16.79 -8.86 15.70
N VAL A 191 15.89 -7.89 15.86
CA VAL A 191 15.29 -7.16 14.74
C VAL A 191 16.15 -5.94 14.42
N VAL A 192 16.62 -5.86 13.18
CA VAL A 192 17.29 -4.69 12.65
C VAL A 192 16.32 -4.00 11.68
N TYR A 193 16.05 -2.71 11.90
CA TYR A 193 15.22 -1.94 10.99
C TYR A 193 16.07 -1.47 9.81
N GLY A 194 15.78 -2.01 8.63
CA GLY A 194 16.44 -1.70 7.37
C GLY A 194 15.96 -0.38 6.76
N PRO A 195 16.36 -0.10 5.53
CA PRO A 195 15.97 1.13 4.84
C PRO A 195 14.47 1.17 4.50
N VAL A 196 13.94 2.37 4.26
CA VAL A 196 12.57 2.57 3.76
C VAL A 196 12.39 1.96 2.37
N LYS A 197 13.37 2.14 1.50
CA LYS A 197 13.37 1.63 0.12
C LYS A 197 14.33 0.46 -0.02
N ALA A 198 13.85 -0.64 -0.60
CA ALA A 198 14.68 -1.82 -0.89
C ALA A 198 15.90 -1.50 -1.77
N LEU A 199 15.83 -0.44 -2.58
CA LEU A 199 16.94 0.07 -3.39
C LEU A 199 18.22 0.34 -2.56
N HIS A 200 18.08 0.75 -1.31
CA HIS A 200 19.20 1.07 -0.42
C HIS A 200 19.72 -0.12 0.39
N ILE A 201 19.23 -1.34 0.14
CA ILE A 201 19.64 -2.53 0.93
C ILE A 201 21.14 -2.79 0.79
N LYS A 202 21.70 -2.67 -0.41
CA LYS A 202 23.13 -2.91 -0.64
C LYS A 202 24.01 -1.91 0.13
N ASP A 203 23.69 -0.63 0.06
CA ASP A 203 24.39 0.42 0.79
C ASP A 203 24.22 0.24 2.31
N PHE A 204 23.03 -0.19 2.75
CA PHE A 204 22.76 -0.49 4.15
C PHE A 204 23.64 -1.63 4.70
N ILE A 205 23.84 -2.70 3.92
CA ILE A 205 24.74 -3.80 4.29
C ILE A 205 26.19 -3.30 4.34
N ILE A 206 26.64 -2.56 3.32
CA ILE A 206 27.99 -1.95 3.28
C ILE A 206 28.23 -1.05 4.48
N ASN A 207 27.22 -0.28 4.90
CA ASN A 207 27.27 0.57 6.09
C ASN A 207 27.07 -0.21 7.41
N LYS A 208 27.37 -1.52 7.42
CA LYS A 208 27.31 -2.37 8.63
C LYS A 208 25.93 -2.31 9.33
N TYR A 209 24.83 -2.30 8.55
CA TYR A 209 23.44 -2.26 9.01
C TYR A 209 23.06 -0.96 9.75
N VAL A 210 23.77 0.12 9.49
CA VAL A 210 23.41 1.45 9.99
C VAL A 210 22.72 2.23 8.88
N ALA A 211 21.43 2.52 9.07
CA ALA A 211 20.67 3.30 8.10
C ALA A 211 21.02 4.79 8.22
N THR A 212 21.39 5.40 7.10
CA THR A 212 21.61 6.85 7.00
C THR A 212 20.30 7.61 7.13
N ARG A 213 20.37 8.93 7.32
CA ARG A 213 19.18 9.79 7.36
C ARG A 213 18.35 9.71 6.08
N GLU A 214 19.00 9.58 4.92
CA GLU A 214 18.33 9.41 3.62
C GLU A 214 17.61 8.07 3.49
N MET A 215 18.22 6.98 3.94
CA MET A 215 17.62 5.65 3.95
C MET A 215 16.36 5.58 4.83
N ARG A 216 16.22 6.46 5.82
CA ARG A 216 15.05 6.56 6.70
C ARG A 216 13.98 7.53 6.19
N LYS A 217 14.29 8.31 5.16
CA LYS A 217 13.37 9.32 4.61
C LYS A 217 12.37 8.66 3.67
N VAL A 218 11.10 8.83 3.96
CA VAL A 218 10.03 8.49 3.02
C VAL A 218 9.93 9.60 1.99
N THR A 219 10.16 9.29 0.73
CA THR A 219 9.96 10.22 -0.40
C THR A 219 8.61 9.94 -1.05
N PHE A 220 8.08 10.92 -1.75
CA PHE A 220 6.84 10.78 -2.50
C PHE A 220 6.95 11.58 -3.79
N THR A 221 7.80 11.08 -4.68
CA THR A 221 8.15 11.72 -5.96
C THR A 221 6.97 11.73 -6.92
N PHE A 222 7.07 12.53 -7.97
CA PHE A 222 6.06 12.57 -9.05
C PHE A 222 5.75 11.18 -9.61
N THR A 223 6.78 10.38 -9.90
CA THR A 223 6.60 9.02 -10.44
C THR A 223 5.95 8.07 -9.43
N GLU A 224 6.24 8.21 -8.13
CA GLU A 224 5.59 7.43 -7.09
C GLU A 224 4.11 7.76 -6.97
N ARG A 225 3.74 9.06 -7.08
CA ARG A 225 2.34 9.50 -7.13
C ARG A 225 1.62 9.00 -8.37
N ALA A 226 2.23 9.17 -9.55
CA ALA A 226 1.65 8.71 -10.81
C ALA A 226 1.35 7.19 -10.83
N ARG A 227 2.19 6.40 -10.19
CA ARG A 227 2.01 4.93 -10.09
C ARG A 227 0.78 4.51 -9.27
N LEU A 228 0.22 5.38 -8.43
CA LEU A 228 -0.96 5.08 -7.61
C LEU A 228 -2.27 5.44 -8.33
N ILE A 229 -2.23 6.40 -9.26
CA ILE A 229 -3.40 6.91 -9.97
C ILE A 229 -4.27 5.81 -10.59
N PRO A 230 -3.75 4.80 -11.33
CA PRO A 230 -4.60 3.81 -11.98
C PRO A 230 -5.48 3.02 -11.01
N VAL A 231 -4.96 2.69 -9.83
CA VAL A 231 -5.72 1.98 -8.79
C VAL A 231 -6.87 2.83 -8.29
N ASP A 232 -6.58 4.09 -7.94
CA ASP A 232 -7.57 5.00 -7.37
C ASP A 232 -8.62 5.39 -8.42
N PHE A 233 -8.19 5.56 -9.68
CA PHE A 233 -9.09 5.84 -10.80
C PHE A 233 -10.12 4.72 -10.99
N LEU A 234 -9.70 3.47 -10.99
CA LEU A 234 -10.59 2.32 -11.16
C LEU A 234 -11.44 2.03 -9.92
N TYR A 235 -10.95 2.38 -8.74
CA TYR A 235 -11.72 2.21 -7.50
C TYR A 235 -12.99 3.06 -7.50
N GLY A 236 -12.96 4.24 -8.10
CA GLY A 236 -14.09 5.16 -8.20
C GLY A 236 -15.05 4.92 -9.38
N LYS A 237 -14.77 3.98 -10.29
CA LYS A 237 -15.50 3.81 -11.56
C LYS A 237 -17.01 3.68 -11.44
N TYR A 238 -17.52 2.93 -10.48
CA TYR A 238 -18.96 2.76 -10.28
C TYR A 238 -19.63 4.06 -9.77
N LYS A 239 -18.95 4.80 -8.89
CA LYS A 239 -19.44 6.11 -8.43
C LYS A 239 -19.48 7.12 -9.58
N LEU A 240 -18.47 7.08 -10.46
CA LEU A 240 -18.43 7.91 -11.65
C LEU A 240 -19.56 7.56 -12.62
N LEU A 241 -19.84 6.27 -12.87
CA LEU A 241 -20.96 5.84 -13.71
C LEU A 241 -22.31 6.28 -13.14
N ILE A 242 -22.52 6.19 -11.82
CA ILE A 242 -23.73 6.69 -11.16
C ILE A 242 -23.84 8.20 -11.34
N ALA A 243 -22.77 8.95 -11.14
CA ALA A 243 -22.75 10.39 -11.34
C ALA A 243 -23.08 10.77 -12.81
N PHE A 244 -22.58 10.03 -13.78
CA PHE A 244 -22.91 10.20 -15.19
C PHE A 244 -24.42 9.98 -15.44
N ALA A 245 -24.99 8.90 -14.91
CA ALA A 245 -26.42 8.62 -15.06
C ALA A 245 -27.28 9.75 -14.46
N ILE A 246 -26.92 10.23 -13.28
CA ILE A 246 -27.64 11.32 -12.62
C ILE A 246 -27.63 12.59 -13.47
N VAL A 247 -26.44 13.07 -13.88
CA VAL A 247 -26.37 14.33 -14.65
C VAL A 247 -26.97 14.18 -16.03
N PHE A 248 -26.89 13.00 -16.65
CA PHE A 248 -27.55 12.72 -17.93
C PHE A 248 -29.07 12.85 -17.83
N ILE A 249 -29.69 12.21 -16.85
CA ILE A 249 -31.15 12.28 -16.61
C ILE A 249 -31.57 13.72 -16.30
N LEU A 250 -30.83 14.40 -15.39
CA LEU A 250 -31.14 15.79 -15.03
C LEU A 250 -30.96 16.75 -16.19
N SER A 251 -30.08 16.46 -17.16
CA SER A 251 -29.89 17.28 -18.37
C SER A 251 -31.12 17.25 -19.30
N GLY A 252 -31.97 16.22 -19.19
CA GLY A 252 -33.23 16.11 -19.93
C GLY A 252 -34.39 16.93 -19.35
N LEU A 253 -34.20 17.57 -18.19
CA LEU A 253 -35.25 18.39 -17.58
C LEU A 253 -35.48 19.68 -18.39
N SER A 254 -36.76 20.09 -18.46
CA SER A 254 -37.24 21.34 -19.04
C SER A 254 -38.57 21.78 -18.40
N LYS A 255 -39.04 22.96 -18.73
CA LYS A 255 -40.38 23.46 -18.27
C LYS A 255 -41.53 22.51 -18.64
N SER A 256 -41.42 21.81 -19.78
CA SER A 256 -42.42 20.86 -20.30
C SER A 256 -42.28 19.44 -19.71
N GLY A 257 -41.34 19.20 -18.83
CA GLY A 257 -41.02 17.88 -18.25
C GLY A 257 -39.67 17.31 -18.70
N ILE A 258 -39.56 15.98 -18.69
CA ILE A 258 -38.33 15.28 -19.07
C ILE A 258 -38.38 14.92 -20.56
N SER A 259 -37.38 15.32 -21.33
CA SER A 259 -37.20 14.98 -22.74
C SER A 259 -35.90 14.19 -22.96
N PHE A 260 -36.02 13.03 -23.57
CA PHE A 260 -34.85 12.21 -23.94
C PHE A 260 -33.95 12.93 -24.94
N GLN A 261 -34.52 13.64 -25.91
CA GLN A 261 -33.75 14.42 -26.86
C GLN A 261 -32.87 15.47 -26.20
N LEU A 262 -33.42 16.20 -25.23
CA LEU A 262 -32.63 17.16 -24.43
C LEU A 262 -31.56 16.49 -23.55
N ALA A 263 -31.84 15.30 -23.03
CA ALA A 263 -30.84 14.52 -22.29
C ALA A 263 -29.66 14.13 -23.19
N VAL A 264 -29.91 13.76 -24.44
CA VAL A 264 -28.84 13.45 -25.41
C VAL A 264 -28.06 14.73 -25.79
N ASP A 265 -28.75 15.82 -26.14
CA ASP A 265 -28.12 17.05 -26.61
C ASP A 265 -27.26 17.76 -25.58
N ARG A 266 -27.65 17.67 -24.29
CA ARG A 266 -26.98 18.38 -23.18
C ARG A 266 -26.21 17.43 -22.26
N GLY A 267 -26.61 16.17 -22.19
CA GLY A 267 -26.08 15.20 -21.23
C GLY A 267 -24.62 14.83 -21.47
N LEU A 268 -24.19 14.76 -22.73
CA LEU A 268 -22.78 14.47 -23.05
C LEU A 268 -21.86 15.55 -22.48
N SER A 269 -22.18 16.83 -22.67
CA SER A 269 -21.42 17.94 -22.09
C SER A 269 -21.42 17.90 -20.57
N ALA A 270 -22.55 17.57 -19.93
CA ALA A 270 -22.66 17.42 -18.49
C ALA A 270 -21.81 16.25 -17.98
N MET A 271 -21.82 15.10 -18.66
CA MET A 271 -20.95 13.96 -18.34
C MET A 271 -19.48 14.30 -18.47
N LEU A 272 -19.07 15.08 -19.47
CA LEU A 272 -17.70 15.56 -19.64
C LEU A 272 -17.29 16.47 -18.47
N CYS A 273 -18.15 17.37 -17.99
CA CYS A 273 -17.88 18.19 -16.83
C CYS A 273 -17.61 17.33 -15.57
N VAL A 274 -18.45 16.31 -15.34
CA VAL A 274 -18.24 15.35 -14.22
C VAL A 274 -16.99 14.53 -14.41
N PHE A 275 -16.67 14.12 -15.63
CA PHE A 275 -15.44 13.40 -15.95
C PHE A 275 -14.19 14.23 -15.62
N PHE A 276 -14.16 15.49 -16.07
CA PHE A 276 -13.03 16.38 -15.78
C PHE A 276 -12.94 16.75 -14.30
N ALA A 277 -14.06 16.86 -13.59
CA ALA A 277 -14.07 16.99 -12.12
C ALA A 277 -13.41 15.78 -11.43
N TYR A 278 -13.74 14.57 -11.90
CA TYR A 278 -13.14 13.34 -11.41
C TYR A 278 -11.64 13.28 -11.71
N VAL A 279 -11.22 13.61 -12.93
CA VAL A 279 -9.80 13.69 -13.34
C VAL A 279 -9.06 14.74 -12.53
N ALA A 280 -9.65 15.90 -12.27
CA ALA A 280 -9.06 16.94 -11.43
C ALA A 280 -8.69 16.41 -10.04
N GLY A 281 -9.60 15.69 -9.39
CA GLY A 281 -9.37 15.15 -8.05
C GLY A 281 -8.42 13.95 -8.02
N ILE A 282 -8.54 13.02 -8.97
CA ILE A 282 -7.84 11.72 -8.90
C ILE A 282 -6.50 11.71 -9.65
N VAL A 283 -6.31 12.60 -10.62
CA VAL A 283 -5.09 12.66 -11.44
C VAL A 283 -4.32 13.95 -11.15
N ILE A 284 -4.96 15.10 -11.38
CA ILE A 284 -4.27 16.40 -11.33
C ILE A 284 -3.85 16.71 -9.89
N THR A 285 -4.76 16.59 -8.93
CA THR A 285 -4.44 16.89 -7.52
C THR A 285 -3.28 16.07 -6.98
N PRO A 286 -3.22 14.72 -7.11
CA PRO A 286 -2.07 13.94 -6.65
C PRO A 286 -0.75 14.31 -7.33
N LEU A 287 -0.76 14.57 -8.63
CA LEU A 287 0.45 14.96 -9.36
C LEU A 287 0.95 16.33 -8.93
N ALA A 288 0.05 17.28 -8.71
CA ALA A 288 0.35 18.65 -8.32
C ALA A 288 0.50 18.87 -6.81
N LEU A 289 0.38 17.82 -5.97
CA LEU A 289 0.37 17.92 -4.49
C LEU A 289 1.40 18.87 -3.88
N PRO A 290 2.71 18.89 -4.30
CA PRO A 290 3.71 19.76 -3.70
C PRO A 290 3.54 21.23 -4.05
N TYR A 291 2.85 21.52 -5.15
CA TYR A 291 2.69 22.87 -5.71
C TYR A 291 1.37 23.53 -5.26
N LEU A 292 0.42 22.74 -4.78
CA LEU A 292 -0.87 23.23 -4.33
C LEU A 292 -0.80 23.78 -2.90
N PRO A 293 -1.38 24.95 -2.62
CA PRO A 293 -1.36 25.56 -1.30
C PRO A 293 -2.17 24.79 -0.25
N GLY A 294 -1.82 24.96 1.01
CA GLY A 294 -2.49 24.33 2.14
C GLY A 294 -2.02 22.90 2.43
N ARG A 295 -2.47 22.36 3.56
CA ARG A 295 -2.15 20.99 4.02
C ARG A 295 -3.26 19.98 3.74
N SER A 296 -4.49 20.46 3.58
CA SER A 296 -5.70 19.67 3.38
C SER A 296 -5.79 19.14 1.94
N PHE A 297 -6.05 17.86 1.76
CA PHE A 297 -6.29 17.26 0.44
C PHE A 297 -7.59 17.75 -0.16
N ALA A 298 -8.62 17.94 0.66
CA ALA A 298 -9.90 18.50 0.24
C ALA A 298 -9.75 19.90 -0.35
N LEU A 299 -8.97 20.78 0.31
CA LEU A 299 -8.68 22.11 -0.21
C LEU A 299 -7.91 22.08 -1.53
N LYS A 300 -6.89 21.21 -1.60
CA LYS A 300 -6.10 21.03 -2.83
C LYS A 300 -6.97 20.54 -3.98
N GLY A 301 -7.85 19.56 -3.71
CA GLY A 301 -8.83 19.07 -4.67
C GLY A 301 -9.86 20.14 -5.09
N PHE A 302 -10.30 20.96 -4.16
CA PHE A 302 -11.19 22.09 -4.46
C PHE A 302 -10.52 23.09 -5.41
N ILE A 303 -9.28 23.47 -5.14
CA ILE A 303 -8.51 24.39 -5.98
C ILE A 303 -8.31 23.82 -7.38
N THR A 304 -7.92 22.54 -7.50
CA THR A 304 -7.77 21.93 -8.83
C THR A 304 -9.09 21.82 -9.57
N GLY A 305 -10.19 21.54 -8.86
CA GLY A 305 -11.55 21.55 -9.43
C GLY A 305 -11.94 22.95 -9.95
N ALA A 306 -11.68 24.00 -9.15
CA ALA A 306 -11.94 25.38 -9.56
C ALA A 306 -11.14 25.79 -10.80
N VAL A 307 -9.85 25.40 -10.85
CA VAL A 307 -9.01 25.67 -12.04
C VAL A 307 -9.57 24.93 -13.27
N VAL A 308 -9.93 23.66 -13.14
CA VAL A 308 -10.52 22.87 -14.23
C VAL A 308 -11.86 23.46 -14.66
N TYR A 309 -12.70 23.91 -13.73
CA TYR A 309 -13.93 24.64 -14.06
C TYR A 309 -13.66 25.88 -14.92
N ILE A 310 -12.70 26.73 -14.52
CA ILE A 310 -12.34 27.94 -15.29
C ILE A 310 -11.89 27.58 -16.71
N LEU A 311 -11.06 26.53 -16.84
CA LEU A 311 -10.61 26.05 -18.16
C LEU A 311 -11.78 25.55 -19.01
N LEU A 312 -12.73 24.82 -18.44
CA LEU A 312 -13.92 24.34 -19.13
C LEU A 312 -14.82 25.51 -19.55
N MET A 313 -14.96 26.56 -18.73
CA MET A 313 -15.70 27.77 -19.09
C MET A 313 -15.09 28.49 -20.29
N ILE A 314 -13.76 28.55 -20.37
CA ILE A 314 -13.06 29.19 -21.51
C ILE A 314 -13.21 28.35 -22.80
N ILE A 315 -13.09 27.02 -22.68
CA ILE A 315 -13.03 26.13 -23.86
C ILE A 315 -14.43 25.79 -24.41
N SER A 316 -15.37 25.43 -23.53
CA SER A 316 -16.66 24.85 -23.92
C SER A 316 -17.89 25.59 -23.42
N ASN A 317 -17.70 26.56 -22.50
CA ASN A 317 -18.77 27.34 -21.87
C ASN A 317 -20.00 26.49 -21.49
N PRO A 318 -19.88 25.54 -20.56
CA PRO A 318 -20.94 24.59 -20.24
C PRO A 318 -22.16 25.23 -19.56
N GLY A 319 -22.06 26.48 -19.11
CA GLY A 319 -23.13 27.22 -18.45
C GLY A 319 -23.87 28.15 -19.39
N ARG A 320 -25.20 27.94 -19.57
CA ARG A 320 -26.07 28.77 -20.43
C ARG A 320 -26.63 30.01 -19.71
N ASN A 321 -26.68 29.96 -18.37
CA ASN A 321 -27.15 31.03 -17.52
C ASN A 321 -26.35 31.06 -16.21
N TYR A 322 -26.52 32.11 -15.41
CA TYR A 322 -25.78 32.27 -14.14
C TYR A 322 -25.99 31.12 -13.14
N TYR A 323 -27.19 30.57 -13.07
CA TYR A 323 -27.49 29.42 -12.18
C TYR A 323 -26.71 28.18 -12.60
N GLU A 324 -26.62 27.92 -13.88
CA GLU A 324 -25.86 26.79 -14.42
C GLU A 324 -24.35 26.97 -14.25
N MET A 325 -23.84 28.19 -14.41
CA MET A 325 -22.44 28.51 -14.18
C MET A 325 -22.03 28.28 -12.70
N ILE A 326 -22.81 28.81 -11.76
CA ILE A 326 -22.56 28.58 -10.33
C ILE A 326 -22.72 27.12 -9.95
N SER A 327 -23.71 26.45 -10.51
CA SER A 327 -23.94 25.02 -10.34
C SER A 327 -22.68 24.19 -10.72
N TRP A 328 -22.16 24.41 -11.91
CA TRP A 328 -20.97 23.68 -12.39
C TRP A 328 -19.72 23.99 -11.55
N PHE A 329 -19.55 25.23 -11.11
CA PHE A 329 -18.46 25.57 -10.19
C PHE A 329 -18.54 24.74 -8.91
N LEU A 330 -19.71 24.66 -8.30
CA LEU A 330 -19.91 23.93 -7.05
C LEU A 330 -19.77 22.41 -7.23
N ILE A 331 -20.33 21.86 -8.31
CA ILE A 331 -20.30 20.43 -8.62
C ILE A 331 -18.86 19.99 -8.92
N ILE A 332 -18.16 20.68 -9.82
CA ILE A 332 -16.81 20.33 -10.27
C ILE A 332 -15.83 20.43 -9.08
N SER A 333 -15.86 21.54 -8.34
CA SER A 333 -14.98 21.73 -7.20
C SER A 333 -15.30 20.78 -6.05
N GLY A 334 -16.58 20.51 -5.80
CA GLY A 334 -17.04 19.55 -4.79
C GLY A 334 -16.61 18.11 -5.08
N ILE A 335 -16.85 17.63 -6.30
CA ILE A 335 -16.43 16.29 -6.74
C ILE A 335 -14.90 16.16 -6.69
N SER A 336 -14.15 17.12 -7.24
CA SER A 336 -12.70 17.12 -7.23
C SER A 336 -12.15 17.09 -5.81
N SER A 337 -12.70 17.91 -4.91
CA SER A 337 -12.35 17.93 -3.49
C SER A 337 -12.56 16.57 -2.81
N PHE A 338 -13.74 15.97 -3.03
CA PHE A 338 -14.09 14.67 -2.45
C PHE A 338 -13.19 13.54 -2.97
N VAL A 339 -12.96 13.50 -4.27
CA VAL A 339 -12.16 12.47 -4.92
C VAL A 339 -10.69 12.58 -4.52
N ALA A 340 -10.15 13.79 -4.40
CA ALA A 340 -8.78 14.02 -3.94
C ALA A 340 -8.52 13.48 -2.53
N MET A 341 -9.52 13.44 -1.65
CA MET A 341 -9.38 12.88 -0.30
C MET A 341 -9.14 11.36 -0.30
N ASN A 342 -9.56 10.63 -1.33
CA ASN A 342 -9.27 9.17 -1.41
C ASN A 342 -7.76 8.90 -1.45
N PHE A 343 -6.98 9.83 -1.99
CA PHE A 343 -5.52 9.73 -2.08
C PHE A 343 -4.80 9.84 -0.72
N THR A 344 -5.48 10.30 0.33
CA THR A 344 -4.91 10.41 1.69
C THR A 344 -4.42 9.07 2.22
N GLY A 345 -5.13 7.98 1.94
CA GLY A 345 -4.78 6.61 2.35
C GLY A 345 -3.52 6.06 1.70
N SER A 346 -3.12 6.61 0.56
CA SER A 346 -1.94 6.21 -0.22
C SER A 346 -0.77 7.17 -0.04
N SER A 347 -0.97 8.27 0.70
CA SER A 347 -0.05 9.40 0.82
C SER A 347 0.74 9.35 2.12
N THR A 348 1.98 9.83 2.06
CA THR A 348 2.85 10.06 3.23
C THR A 348 2.76 11.49 3.78
N TYR A 349 1.91 12.34 3.19
CA TYR A 349 1.73 13.75 3.58
C TYR A 349 0.80 13.92 4.78
N THR A 350 0.07 12.90 5.19
CA THR A 350 -0.89 12.98 6.29
C THR A 350 -0.86 11.74 7.18
N SER A 351 -1.43 11.86 8.36
CA SER A 351 -1.62 10.76 9.33
C SER A 351 -3.10 10.38 9.44
N LEU A 352 -3.40 9.22 9.98
CA LEU A 352 -4.79 8.78 10.22
C LEU A 352 -5.60 9.79 11.05
N SER A 353 -4.97 10.41 12.05
CA SER A 353 -5.59 11.46 12.86
C SER A 353 -5.83 12.73 12.06
N GLY A 354 -4.88 13.11 11.20
CA GLY A 354 -5.01 14.24 10.27
C GLY A 354 -6.16 14.05 9.29
N VAL A 355 -6.26 12.86 8.68
CA VAL A 355 -7.36 12.49 7.77
C VAL A 355 -8.71 12.59 8.48
N ARG A 356 -8.84 12.00 9.68
CA ARG A 356 -10.09 12.07 10.45
C ARG A 356 -10.51 13.51 10.79
N LYS A 357 -9.56 14.37 11.15
CA LYS A 357 -9.82 15.79 11.42
C LYS A 357 -10.28 16.52 10.16
N GLU A 358 -9.64 16.27 9.04
CA GLU A 358 -9.99 16.85 7.75
C GLU A 358 -11.38 16.41 7.30
N MET A 359 -11.72 15.12 7.39
CA MET A 359 -13.02 14.57 7.00
C MET A 359 -14.20 15.20 7.78
N LYS A 360 -14.02 15.52 9.06
CA LYS A 360 -15.08 16.13 9.88
C LYS A 360 -15.56 17.48 9.32
N VAL A 361 -14.68 18.21 8.65
CA VAL A 361 -15.00 19.53 8.08
C VAL A 361 -15.27 19.42 6.57
N ALA A 362 -14.41 18.71 5.86
CA ALA A 362 -14.48 18.67 4.40
C ALA A 362 -15.72 17.92 3.89
N VAL A 363 -16.08 16.78 4.49
CA VAL A 363 -17.21 15.99 4.00
C VAL A 363 -18.55 16.73 4.08
N PRO A 364 -18.94 17.40 5.20
CA PRO A 364 -20.14 18.21 5.22
C PRO A 364 -20.15 19.34 4.17
N LEU A 365 -19.03 20.02 3.98
CA LEU A 365 -18.92 21.08 2.96
C LEU A 365 -19.05 20.55 1.54
N GLN A 366 -18.44 19.39 1.24
CA GLN A 366 -18.54 18.74 -0.07
C GLN A 366 -19.97 18.29 -0.37
N ILE A 367 -20.68 17.77 0.62
CA ILE A 367 -22.11 17.42 0.51
C ILE A 367 -22.92 18.69 0.24
N ALA A 368 -22.71 19.75 1.03
CA ALA A 368 -23.43 21.02 0.84
C ALA A 368 -23.20 21.60 -0.56
N PHE A 369 -21.95 21.68 -1.02
CA PHE A 369 -21.61 22.17 -2.37
C PHE A 369 -22.25 21.33 -3.48
N SER A 370 -22.18 20.00 -3.35
CA SER A 370 -22.76 19.10 -4.36
C SER A 370 -24.29 19.21 -4.37
N THR A 371 -24.94 19.30 -3.21
CA THR A 371 -26.39 19.42 -3.09
C THR A 371 -26.88 20.76 -3.64
N ILE A 372 -26.29 21.87 -3.22
CA ILE A 372 -26.63 23.22 -3.70
C ILE A 372 -26.36 23.29 -5.21
N GLY A 373 -25.23 22.76 -5.68
CA GLY A 373 -24.92 22.68 -7.08
C GLY A 373 -25.97 21.92 -7.90
N LEU A 374 -26.41 20.75 -7.44
CA LEU A 374 -27.47 19.99 -8.11
C LEU A 374 -28.82 20.71 -8.10
N ILE A 375 -29.20 21.36 -7.00
CA ILE A 375 -30.41 22.15 -6.94
C ILE A 375 -30.39 23.29 -7.95
N LEU A 376 -29.30 24.07 -8.00
CA LEU A 376 -29.11 25.14 -8.98
C LEU A 376 -29.11 24.61 -10.42
N PHE A 377 -28.53 23.41 -10.66
CA PHE A 377 -28.55 22.77 -11.96
C PHE A 377 -29.98 22.47 -12.42
N VAL A 378 -30.82 21.92 -11.54
CA VAL A 378 -32.23 21.65 -11.81
C VAL A 378 -33.01 22.97 -12.06
N ILE A 379 -32.82 23.97 -11.20
CA ILE A 379 -33.43 25.29 -11.35
C ILE A 379 -33.08 25.88 -12.72
N ALA A 380 -31.81 25.83 -13.10
CA ALA A 380 -31.31 26.35 -14.39
C ALA A 380 -31.96 25.67 -15.62
N LYS A 381 -32.49 24.44 -15.48
CA LYS A 381 -33.20 23.74 -16.57
C LYS A 381 -34.67 24.07 -16.64
N ILE A 382 -35.28 24.57 -15.54
CA ILE A 382 -36.69 24.87 -15.43
C ILE A 382 -36.99 26.36 -15.70
N ILE A 383 -36.02 27.24 -15.43
CA ILE A 383 -36.12 28.68 -15.76
C ILE A 383 -35.80 28.93 -17.22
#